data_324cfe87942643c79082cc69a23d374f
#
_entry.id   324cfe87942643c79082cc69a23d374f
#
_cell.length_a   1.000
_cell.length_b   1.000
_cell.length_c   1.000
_cell.angle_alpha   90.00
_cell.angle_beta   90.00
_cell.angle_gamma   90.00
#
_symmetry.space_group_name_H-M   'P 1'
#
loop_
_entity.id
_entity.type
_entity.pdbx_description
1 polymer ?
#
loop_
_entity_poly.entity_id
_entity_poly.type
_entity_poly.pdbx_seq_one_letter_code
_entity_poly.pdbx_strand_id
1 'polypeptide(L)'
;MTLRTVGAGTSITTGAASQQSIPISGKSTAIRVVATGQNPHVAIGTEPTAAVTDFVVPKDSAATLAFSNTSAKISGITTATTFTYIDFPQGTASPFAAGDYVSLSLADGSAQDYYEFTHKRVKQVYSSARTSEAYAGENYFSQRIVVENDYGRNISTSLIDNNTTLRSSFKVAARTDSGSGKLYIQQVQIAGDA
;
A
#
# COMPACT_ATOMS: atom_id res chain seq x y z
N MET A 1 -25.25 6.93 5.72
CA MET A 1 -23.96 6.64 5.10
C MET A 1 -23.73 5.13 5.19
N THR A 2 -23.66 4.43 4.08
CA THR A 2 -23.45 2.98 4.07
C THR A 2 -21.98 2.70 3.79
N LEU A 3 -21.34 1.91 4.66
CA LEU A 3 -19.94 1.50 4.51
C LEU A 3 -19.89 0.08 3.96
N ARG A 4 -19.15 -0.13 2.90
CA ARG A 4 -18.85 -1.45 2.33
C ARG A 4 -17.44 -1.85 2.77
N THR A 5 -17.28 -3.04 3.32
CA THR A 5 -15.95 -3.59 3.67
C THR A 5 -15.18 -3.99 2.43
N VAL A 6 -13.87 -3.77 2.44
CA VAL A 6 -12.94 -4.08 1.35
C VAL A 6 -11.76 -4.87 1.91
N GLY A 7 -11.58 -6.10 1.45
CA GLY A 7 -10.51 -6.98 1.91
C GLY A 7 -10.70 -7.50 3.34
N ALA A 8 -9.67 -8.16 3.85
CA ALA A 8 -9.65 -8.68 5.22
C ALA A 8 -9.34 -7.57 6.24
N GLY A 9 -9.93 -7.67 7.41
CA GLY A 9 -9.60 -6.81 8.55
C GLY A 9 -8.35 -7.28 9.29
N THR A 10 -7.77 -6.39 10.09
CA THR A 10 -6.66 -6.69 10.99
C THR A 10 -6.88 -6.07 12.36
N SER A 11 -6.05 -6.38 13.33
CA SER A 11 -6.13 -5.78 14.65
C SER A 11 -4.74 -5.54 15.25
N ILE A 12 -4.68 -4.58 16.16
CA ILE A 12 -3.50 -4.25 16.97
C ILE A 12 -3.88 -4.42 18.43
N THR A 13 -3.05 -5.11 19.20
CA THR A 13 -3.13 -5.03 20.67
C THR A 13 -2.39 -3.75 21.08
N THR A 14 -3.12 -2.83 21.72
CA THR A 14 -2.60 -1.52 22.10
C THR A 14 -2.05 -1.53 23.52
N GLY A 15 -1.05 -0.70 23.77
CA GLY A 15 -0.41 -0.51 25.07
C GLY A 15 0.28 0.85 25.12
N ALA A 16 1.04 1.14 26.18
CA ALA A 16 1.75 2.41 26.33
C ALA A 16 2.81 2.66 25.23
N ALA A 17 3.37 1.60 24.66
CA ALA A 17 4.24 1.69 23.46
C ALA A 17 3.40 1.67 22.19
N SER A 18 3.84 2.44 21.19
CA SER A 18 3.22 2.39 19.86
C SER A 18 3.41 1.01 19.23
N GLN A 19 2.32 0.42 18.76
CA GLN A 19 2.28 -0.85 18.04
C GLN A 19 1.78 -0.61 16.62
N GLN A 20 2.32 -1.32 15.66
CA GLN A 20 1.91 -1.20 14.25
C GLN A 20 1.06 -2.41 13.82
N SER A 21 0.15 -2.18 12.88
CA SER A 21 -0.55 -3.23 12.15
C SER A 21 0.41 -3.96 11.20
N ILE A 22 -0.02 -5.11 10.70
CA ILE A 22 0.53 -5.64 9.44
C ILE A 22 0.31 -4.60 8.33
N PRO A 23 1.12 -4.62 7.27
CA PRO A 23 0.93 -3.76 6.11
C PRO A 23 -0.44 -3.95 5.47
N ILE A 24 -1.03 -2.84 5.04
CA ILE A 24 -2.34 -2.78 4.40
C ILE A 24 -2.13 -2.24 2.98
N SER A 25 -2.51 -3.02 1.97
CA SER A 25 -2.54 -2.55 0.58
C SER A 25 -3.74 -1.64 0.37
N GLY A 26 -3.53 -0.44 -0.16
CA GLY A 26 -4.57 0.57 -0.34
C GLY A 26 -5.59 0.18 -1.41
N LYS A 27 -6.67 -0.46 -1.01
CA LYS A 27 -7.81 -0.84 -1.88
C LYS A 27 -8.99 0.13 -1.76
N SER A 28 -8.93 1.07 -0.82
CA SER A 28 -9.96 2.08 -0.55
C SER A 28 -9.30 3.37 -0.06
N THR A 29 -10.08 4.43 0.06
CA THR A 29 -9.63 5.74 0.58
C THR A 29 -9.98 5.95 2.04
N ALA A 30 -10.55 4.96 2.70
CA ALA A 30 -10.94 5.04 4.10
C ALA A 30 -10.75 3.71 4.84
N ILE A 31 -10.44 3.82 6.13
CA ILE A 31 -10.50 2.70 7.07
C ILE A 31 -11.53 3.00 8.16
N ARG A 32 -12.22 1.98 8.58
CA ARG A 32 -12.98 1.99 9.82
C ARG A 32 -12.13 1.34 10.91
N VAL A 33 -12.00 2.03 12.02
CA VAL A 33 -11.32 1.53 13.22
C VAL A 33 -12.33 1.39 14.35
N VAL A 34 -12.18 0.36 15.16
CA VAL A 34 -13.02 0.10 16.34
C VAL A 34 -12.10 -0.15 17.51
N ALA A 35 -12.20 0.69 18.52
CA ALA A 35 -11.44 0.55 19.77
C ALA A 35 -12.22 -0.26 20.80
N THR A 36 -11.53 -1.13 21.54
CA THR A 36 -12.08 -1.84 22.69
C THR A 36 -11.08 -1.80 23.85
N GLY A 37 -11.60 -1.67 25.07
CA GLY A 37 -10.81 -1.71 26.29
C GLY A 37 -10.23 -0.38 26.74
N GLN A 38 -9.62 0.39 25.84
CA GLN A 38 -8.98 1.69 26.11
C GLN A 38 -9.23 2.69 24.98
N ASN A 39 -8.80 3.94 25.19
CA ASN A 39 -8.82 5.01 24.18
C ASN A 39 -7.48 5.06 23.44
N PRO A 40 -7.32 4.40 22.28
CA PRO A 40 -6.06 4.46 21.55
C PRO A 40 -5.90 5.78 20.79
N HIS A 41 -4.67 6.31 20.81
CA HIS A 41 -4.18 7.29 19.86
C HIS A 41 -3.76 6.56 18.59
N VAL A 42 -4.17 7.06 17.43
CA VAL A 42 -4.02 6.36 16.14
C VAL A 42 -3.33 7.24 15.12
N ALA A 43 -2.28 6.71 14.49
CA ALA A 43 -1.59 7.30 13.36
C ALA A 43 -1.67 6.38 12.14
N ILE A 44 -1.73 6.96 10.93
CA ILE A 44 -1.71 6.25 9.65
C ILE A 44 -0.53 6.76 8.83
N GLY A 45 0.22 5.86 8.23
CA GLY A 45 1.36 6.24 7.39
C GLY A 45 2.09 5.02 6.84
N THR A 46 3.23 5.25 6.22
CA THR A 46 4.08 4.17 5.70
C THR A 46 4.75 3.39 6.83
N GLU A 47 5.38 4.09 7.77
CA GLU A 47 5.97 3.53 9.01
C GLU A 47 5.55 4.41 10.20
N PRO A 48 4.25 4.42 10.56
CA PRO A 48 3.75 5.36 11.56
C PRO A 48 4.18 4.96 12.97
N THR A 49 4.37 5.98 13.82
CA THR A 49 4.54 5.82 15.26
C THR A 49 3.46 6.65 15.93
N ALA A 50 2.57 6.00 16.66
CA ALA A 50 1.49 6.70 17.36
C ALA A 50 2.01 7.48 18.57
N ALA A 51 1.63 8.74 18.67
CA ALA A 51 1.96 9.66 19.76
C ALA A 51 0.69 10.03 20.55
N VAL A 52 0.86 10.59 21.73
CA VAL A 52 -0.26 11.06 22.60
C VAL A 52 -1.02 12.25 22.02
N THR A 53 -0.46 12.88 20.98
CA THR A 53 -1.07 14.01 20.28
C THR A 53 -1.87 13.60 19.04
N ASP A 54 -1.84 12.30 18.69
CA ASP A 54 -2.56 11.80 17.54
C ASP A 54 -4.06 11.63 17.80
N PHE A 55 -4.80 11.33 16.74
CA PHE A 55 -6.24 11.16 16.80
C PHE A 55 -6.65 10.07 17.80
N VAL A 56 -7.53 10.41 18.72
CA VAL A 56 -8.04 9.49 19.74
C VAL A 56 -9.32 8.83 19.24
N VAL A 57 -9.36 7.50 19.29
CA VAL A 57 -10.59 6.73 19.11
C VAL A 57 -11.15 6.42 20.50
N PRO A 58 -12.34 6.93 20.86
CA PRO A 58 -12.92 6.65 22.17
C PRO A 58 -13.14 5.15 22.37
N LYS A 59 -12.94 4.70 23.60
CA LYS A 59 -13.19 3.32 24.01
C LYS A 59 -14.60 2.87 23.60
N ASP A 60 -14.68 1.62 23.12
CA ASP A 60 -15.91 0.95 22.71
C ASP A 60 -16.69 1.71 21.62
N SER A 61 -15.97 2.47 20.82
CA SER A 61 -16.51 3.25 19.70
C SER A 61 -15.80 2.94 18.40
N ALA A 62 -16.37 3.46 17.29
CA ALA A 62 -15.81 3.35 15.96
C ALA A 62 -15.56 4.73 15.35
N ALA A 63 -14.48 4.86 14.60
CA ALA A 63 -14.19 6.02 13.77
C ALA A 63 -13.90 5.59 12.33
N THR A 64 -14.20 6.47 11.38
CA THR A 64 -13.79 6.30 9.98
C THR A 64 -12.73 7.36 9.68
N LEU A 65 -11.57 6.90 9.24
CA LEU A 65 -10.42 7.74 8.94
C LEU A 65 -10.16 7.67 7.44
N ALA A 66 -10.09 8.83 6.80
CA ALA A 66 -9.71 8.94 5.40
C ALA A 66 -8.18 8.94 5.26
N PHE A 67 -7.68 8.41 4.16
CA PHE A 67 -6.27 8.48 3.80
C PHE A 67 -6.09 8.57 2.29
N SER A 68 -4.93 9.07 1.87
CA SER A 68 -4.58 9.12 0.46
C SER A 68 -4.21 7.73 -0.02
N ASN A 69 -4.85 7.28 -1.11
CA ASN A 69 -4.54 6.03 -1.77
C ASN A 69 -4.15 6.30 -3.22
N THR A 70 -3.04 5.71 -3.63
CA THR A 70 -2.53 5.79 -4.99
C THR A 70 -2.45 4.40 -5.59
N SER A 71 -2.89 4.27 -6.84
CA SER A 71 -2.77 3.02 -7.58
C SER A 71 -2.44 3.30 -9.04
N ALA A 72 -1.68 2.41 -9.66
CA ALA A 72 -1.35 2.49 -11.08
C ALA A 72 -1.24 1.09 -11.69
N LYS A 73 -1.64 0.98 -12.95
CA LYS A 73 -1.33 -0.18 -13.78
C LYS A 73 0.14 -0.20 -14.10
N ILE A 74 0.71 -1.37 -14.24
CA ILE A 74 2.10 -1.57 -14.63
C ILE A 74 2.18 -2.29 -15.97
N SER A 75 3.26 -2.04 -16.71
CA SER A 75 3.49 -2.67 -18.02
C SER A 75 4.64 -3.67 -18.02
N GLY A 76 5.50 -3.64 -16.99
CA GLY A 76 6.65 -4.52 -16.91
C GLY A 76 7.20 -4.64 -15.51
N ILE A 77 7.79 -5.81 -15.23
CA ILE A 77 8.58 -6.05 -14.02
C ILE A 77 9.88 -6.73 -14.45
N THR A 78 10.99 -6.24 -13.94
CA THR A 78 12.29 -6.88 -14.10
C THR A 78 12.92 -7.00 -12.73
N THR A 79 13.22 -8.21 -12.29
CA THR A 79 13.87 -8.45 -11.01
C THR A 79 15.35 -8.68 -11.17
N ALA A 80 16.11 -8.06 -10.29
CA ALA A 80 17.51 -8.38 -10.01
C ALA A 80 17.60 -8.85 -8.56
N THR A 81 18.74 -9.37 -8.14
CA THR A 81 18.93 -9.95 -6.79
C THR A 81 18.60 -9.01 -5.64
N THR A 82 18.77 -7.70 -5.83
CA THR A 82 18.58 -6.68 -4.79
C THR A 82 17.49 -5.66 -5.09
N PHE A 83 17.00 -5.63 -6.33
CA PHE A 83 16.03 -4.64 -6.80
C PHE A 83 14.99 -5.27 -7.69
N THR A 84 13.80 -4.71 -7.66
CA THR A 84 12.77 -4.96 -8.65
C THR A 84 12.49 -3.66 -9.39
N TYR A 85 12.64 -3.70 -10.72
CA TYR A 85 12.25 -2.60 -11.60
C TYR A 85 10.80 -2.79 -12.01
N ILE A 86 10.01 -1.74 -11.87
CA ILE A 86 8.60 -1.73 -12.28
C ILE A 86 8.42 -0.63 -13.32
N ASP A 87 7.97 -1.01 -14.50
CA ASP A 87 7.70 -0.12 -15.62
C ASP A 87 6.22 0.23 -15.68
N PHE A 88 5.93 1.50 -15.95
CA PHE A 88 4.58 1.99 -16.19
C PHE A 88 4.29 2.02 -17.70
N PRO A 89 3.00 1.97 -18.09
CA PRO A 89 2.62 2.07 -19.49
C PRO A 89 3.19 3.33 -20.14
N GLN A 90 3.48 3.23 -21.45
CA GLN A 90 4.00 4.32 -22.24
C GLN A 90 3.16 5.60 -22.08
N GLY A 91 3.83 6.74 -21.91
CA GLY A 91 3.19 8.04 -21.70
C GLY A 91 2.62 8.26 -20.32
N THR A 92 2.74 7.28 -19.42
CA THR A 92 2.23 7.37 -18.05
C THR A 92 3.37 7.71 -17.09
N ALA A 93 3.19 8.78 -16.32
CA ALA A 93 4.08 9.12 -15.21
C ALA A 93 3.83 8.20 -14.01
N SER A 94 4.88 7.88 -13.25
CA SER A 94 4.73 7.19 -11.98
C SER A 94 3.99 8.09 -10.99
N PRO A 95 2.90 7.64 -10.39
CA PRO A 95 2.26 8.39 -9.31
C PRO A 95 2.97 8.21 -7.95
N PHE A 96 4.02 7.38 -7.91
CA PHE A 96 4.79 7.09 -6.70
C PHE A 96 6.10 7.86 -6.69
N ALA A 97 6.53 8.29 -5.51
CA ALA A 97 7.78 8.98 -5.26
C ALA A 97 8.79 8.08 -4.52
N ALA A 98 10.05 8.45 -4.54
CA ALA A 98 11.07 7.81 -3.71
C ALA A 98 10.72 7.99 -2.22
N GLY A 99 10.74 6.90 -1.47
CA GLY A 99 10.32 6.86 -0.08
C GLY A 99 8.91 6.32 0.15
N ASP A 100 8.06 6.30 -0.88
CA ASP A 100 6.75 5.66 -0.80
C ASP A 100 6.88 4.15 -0.58
N TYR A 101 5.85 3.57 0.00
CA TYR A 101 5.73 2.12 0.14
C TYR A 101 4.60 1.61 -0.75
N VAL A 102 4.86 0.52 -1.44
CA VAL A 102 3.95 -0.04 -2.42
C VAL A 102 3.73 -1.54 -2.20
N SER A 103 2.60 -2.01 -2.66
CA SER A 103 2.24 -3.43 -2.73
C SER A 103 1.83 -3.77 -4.16
N LEU A 104 2.29 -4.91 -4.65
CA LEU A 104 1.88 -5.46 -5.94
C LEU A 104 0.82 -6.53 -5.72
N SER A 105 -0.27 -6.41 -6.43
CA SER A 105 -1.37 -7.37 -6.44
C SER A 105 -1.62 -7.82 -7.88
N LEU A 106 -1.60 -9.12 -8.11
CA LEU A 106 -1.96 -9.73 -9.37
C LEU A 106 -3.49 -9.90 -9.45
N ALA A 107 -4.04 -9.93 -10.67
CA ALA A 107 -5.49 -9.79 -10.84
C ALA A 107 -6.31 -11.04 -10.54
N ASP A 108 -5.75 -12.22 -10.73
CA ASP A 108 -6.55 -13.43 -10.84
C ASP A 108 -6.70 -14.24 -9.57
N GLY A 109 -6.10 -13.84 -8.45
CA GLY A 109 -6.22 -14.55 -7.17
C GLY A 109 -5.87 -16.04 -7.22
N SER A 110 -5.37 -16.50 -8.37
CA SER A 110 -4.92 -17.87 -8.54
C SER A 110 -3.58 -18.05 -7.84
N ALA A 111 -3.25 -19.26 -7.44
CA ALA A 111 -2.05 -19.81 -6.78
C ALA A 111 -0.68 -19.09 -7.00
N GLN A 112 -0.69 -17.82 -7.39
CA GLN A 112 0.45 -16.99 -7.74
C GLN A 112 0.80 -15.98 -6.65
N ASP A 113 0.35 -16.18 -5.41
CA ASP A 113 0.80 -15.46 -4.20
C ASP A 113 2.34 -15.33 -4.12
N TYR A 114 3.01 -16.11 -4.94
CA TYR A 114 4.46 -16.18 -5.04
C TYR A 114 5.11 -14.92 -5.66
N TYR A 115 4.35 -14.14 -6.40
CA TYR A 115 4.84 -12.96 -7.15
C TYR A 115 4.32 -11.65 -6.60
N GLU A 116 3.36 -11.72 -5.70
CA GLU A 116 2.88 -10.56 -4.98
C GLU A 116 3.91 -10.12 -3.93
N PHE A 117 4.02 -8.85 -3.75
CA PHE A 117 4.77 -8.30 -2.63
C PHE A 117 3.95 -7.25 -1.88
N THR A 118 4.23 -7.14 -0.60
CA THR A 118 3.53 -6.19 0.28
C THR A 118 4.53 -5.28 0.94
N HIS A 119 4.24 -3.96 0.91
CA HIS A 119 4.94 -2.95 1.70
C HIS A 119 6.44 -2.86 1.41
N LYS A 120 6.79 -2.70 0.14
CA LYS A 120 8.16 -2.48 -0.30
C LYS A 120 8.41 -1.02 -0.59
N ARG A 121 9.55 -0.53 -0.14
CA ARG A 121 9.94 0.86 -0.33
C ARG A 121 10.36 1.14 -1.76
N VAL A 122 9.84 2.21 -2.33
CA VAL A 122 10.34 2.80 -3.58
C VAL A 122 11.66 3.49 -3.29
N LYS A 123 12.75 2.99 -3.86
CA LYS A 123 14.08 3.57 -3.69
C LYS A 123 14.33 4.73 -4.62
N GLN A 124 13.87 4.60 -5.86
CA GLN A 124 14.16 5.58 -6.89
C GLN A 124 13.07 5.60 -7.95
N VAL A 125 12.87 6.75 -8.56
CA VAL A 125 12.02 6.96 -9.72
C VAL A 125 12.91 7.41 -10.87
N TYR A 126 12.88 6.68 -11.97
CA TYR A 126 13.56 7.05 -13.19
C TYR A 126 12.57 7.60 -14.19
N SER A 127 12.84 8.79 -14.70
CA SER A 127 12.24 9.29 -15.93
C SER A 127 13.27 9.16 -17.03
N SER A 128 13.08 8.25 -17.98
CA SER A 128 13.96 8.12 -19.13
C SER A 128 13.17 8.17 -20.41
N ALA A 129 13.64 8.96 -21.37
CA ALA A 129 13.28 8.76 -22.75
C ALA A 129 13.90 7.43 -23.18
N ARG A 130 13.09 6.46 -23.57
CA ARG A 130 13.59 5.22 -24.21
C ARG A 130 13.33 5.32 -25.69
N THR A 131 14.36 5.08 -26.49
CA THR A 131 14.22 4.74 -27.90
C THR A 131 13.86 3.26 -27.98
N SER A 132 12.72 2.93 -28.56
CA SER A 132 12.40 1.55 -28.90
C SER A 132 13.13 1.18 -30.19
N GLU A 133 13.90 0.09 -30.16
CA GLU A 133 14.49 -0.48 -31.37
C GLU A 133 13.42 -0.98 -32.36
N ALA A 134 12.20 -1.26 -31.88
CA ALA A 134 11.11 -1.77 -32.71
C ALA A 134 10.42 -0.69 -33.56
N TYR A 135 10.56 0.58 -33.19
CA TYR A 135 9.95 1.72 -33.89
C TYR A 135 11.03 2.81 -34.04
N ALA A 136 11.89 2.67 -35.02
CA ALA A 136 12.97 3.63 -35.30
C ALA A 136 12.40 5.05 -35.46
N GLY A 137 12.68 5.92 -34.49
CA GLY A 137 12.33 7.35 -34.52
C GLY A 137 11.30 7.81 -33.51
N GLU A 138 10.68 6.95 -32.74
CA GLU A 138 9.76 7.36 -31.66
C GLU A 138 10.44 7.37 -30.29
N ASN A 139 10.48 8.53 -29.66
CA ASN A 139 10.92 8.68 -28.28
C ASN A 139 9.76 8.32 -27.34
N TYR A 140 9.91 7.24 -26.58
CA TYR A 140 8.94 6.88 -25.56
C TYR A 140 9.32 7.50 -24.23
N PHE A 141 8.37 8.16 -23.60
CA PHE A 141 8.49 8.51 -22.21
C PHE A 141 7.90 7.34 -21.40
N SER A 142 8.75 6.53 -20.79
CA SER A 142 8.32 5.55 -19.81
C SER A 142 8.97 5.86 -18.47
N GLN A 143 8.20 5.91 -17.43
CA GLN A 143 8.75 5.99 -16.08
C GLN A 143 8.93 4.59 -15.50
N ARG A 144 9.99 4.46 -14.73
CA ARG A 144 10.35 3.24 -14.02
C ARG A 144 10.58 3.58 -12.56
N ILE A 145 10.10 2.77 -11.67
CA ILE A 145 10.49 2.81 -10.26
C ILE A 145 11.36 1.62 -9.91
N VAL A 146 12.18 1.82 -8.89
CA VAL A 146 12.99 0.76 -8.26
C VAL A 146 12.43 0.49 -6.89
N VAL A 147 12.08 -0.76 -6.64
CA VAL A 147 11.54 -1.22 -5.36
C VAL A 147 12.55 -2.16 -4.72
N GLU A 148 12.66 -2.13 -3.39
CA GLU A 148 13.48 -3.08 -2.64
C GLU A 148 13.03 -4.52 -2.92
N ASN A 149 13.99 -5.36 -3.28
CA ASN A 149 13.76 -6.79 -3.46
C ASN A 149 14.61 -7.57 -2.46
N ASP A 150 13.99 -8.09 -1.42
CA ASP A 150 14.60 -8.96 -0.42
C ASP A 150 14.25 -10.45 -0.65
N TYR A 151 13.58 -10.77 -1.77
CA TYR A 151 13.12 -12.13 -2.03
C TYR A 151 14.11 -13.01 -2.78
N GLY A 152 15.10 -12.41 -3.45
CA GLY A 152 16.00 -13.16 -4.34
C GLY A 152 15.29 -13.95 -5.45
N ARG A 153 14.07 -13.53 -5.81
CA ARG A 153 13.21 -14.22 -6.77
C ARG A 153 12.97 -13.35 -8.00
N ASN A 154 12.94 -13.99 -9.14
CA ASN A 154 12.57 -13.37 -10.40
C ASN A 154 11.05 -13.45 -10.56
N ILE A 155 10.40 -12.29 -10.63
CA ILE A 155 8.99 -12.21 -11.02
C ILE A 155 8.93 -12.34 -12.54
N SER A 156 8.19 -13.32 -13.03
CA SER A 156 8.05 -13.51 -14.49
C SER A 156 7.18 -12.39 -15.08
N THR A 157 7.69 -11.78 -16.15
CA THR A 157 6.95 -10.75 -16.91
C THR A 157 5.69 -11.30 -17.58
N SER A 158 5.62 -12.63 -17.81
CA SER A 158 4.43 -13.28 -18.38
C SER A 158 3.20 -13.25 -17.47
N LEU A 159 3.36 -12.87 -16.20
CA LEU A 159 2.28 -12.77 -15.23
C LEU A 159 1.67 -11.36 -15.15
N ILE A 160 2.25 -10.40 -15.87
CA ILE A 160 1.70 -9.06 -15.95
C ILE A 160 0.58 -9.05 -16.96
N ASP A 161 -0.62 -8.88 -16.49
CA ASP A 161 -1.79 -8.65 -17.32
C ASP A 161 -2.26 -7.19 -17.19
N ASN A 162 -3.28 -6.83 -17.98
CA ASN A 162 -3.87 -5.49 -17.98
C ASN A 162 -4.50 -5.10 -16.63
N ASN A 163 -4.58 -6.02 -15.68
CA ASN A 163 -5.20 -5.83 -14.37
C ASN A 163 -4.19 -5.82 -13.23
N THR A 164 -2.91 -6.13 -13.52
CA THR A 164 -1.85 -6.04 -12.52
C THR A 164 -1.70 -4.61 -12.03
N THR A 165 -1.90 -4.41 -10.75
CA THR A 165 -1.96 -3.07 -10.14
C THR A 165 -0.95 -2.93 -9.02
N LEU A 166 -0.12 -1.88 -9.12
CA LEU A 166 0.70 -1.41 -8.01
C LEU A 166 -0.11 -0.41 -7.19
N ARG A 167 -0.11 -0.56 -5.88
CA ARG A 167 -0.89 0.27 -4.94
C ARG A 167 0.00 0.81 -3.85
N SER A 168 -0.32 2.00 -3.35
CA SER A 168 0.29 2.49 -2.11
C SER A 168 0.01 1.51 -0.97
N SER A 169 0.97 1.38 -0.07
CA SER A 169 0.88 0.53 1.10
C SER A 169 1.11 1.36 2.36
N PHE A 170 0.33 1.09 3.39
CA PHE A 170 0.39 1.82 4.65
C PHE A 170 0.24 0.87 5.83
N LYS A 171 0.55 1.38 7.01
CA LYS A 171 0.28 0.75 8.29
C LYS A 171 -0.54 1.70 9.16
N VAL A 172 -1.19 1.14 10.15
CA VAL A 172 -1.82 1.89 11.23
C VAL A 172 -1.00 1.64 12.48
N ALA A 173 -0.64 2.70 13.20
CA ALA A 173 -0.06 2.59 14.52
C ALA A 173 -1.07 2.99 15.58
N ALA A 174 -0.99 2.35 16.74
CA ALA A 174 -1.83 2.69 17.87
C ALA A 174 -1.07 2.56 19.19
N ARG A 175 -1.39 3.44 20.13
CA ARG A 175 -0.94 3.39 21.54
C ARG A 175 -2.04 3.84 22.47
N THR A 176 -1.92 3.49 23.73
CA THR A 176 -2.78 4.00 24.82
C THR A 176 -1.93 4.70 25.86
N ASP A 177 -2.51 5.65 26.61
CA ASP A 177 -1.77 6.32 27.69
C ASP A 177 -1.51 5.37 28.87
N SER A 178 -2.45 4.46 29.10
CA SER A 178 -2.35 3.44 30.16
C SER A 178 -3.16 2.21 29.81
N GLY A 179 -2.78 1.07 30.39
CA GLY A 179 -3.51 -0.18 30.19
C GLY A 179 -3.34 -0.77 28.79
N SER A 180 -4.13 -1.77 28.46
CA SER A 180 -4.15 -2.44 27.17
C SER A 180 -5.56 -2.53 26.61
N GLY A 181 -5.64 -2.53 25.27
CA GLY A 181 -6.88 -2.67 24.53
C GLY A 181 -6.63 -3.31 23.17
N LYS A 182 -7.63 -3.27 22.32
CA LYS A 182 -7.51 -3.68 20.91
C LYS A 182 -8.07 -2.62 20.01
N LEU A 183 -7.39 -2.41 18.87
CA LEU A 183 -7.87 -1.62 17.76
C LEU A 183 -8.10 -2.56 16.57
N TYR A 184 -9.34 -2.72 16.15
CA TYR A 184 -9.71 -3.44 14.93
C TYR A 184 -9.72 -2.47 13.78
N ILE A 185 -9.20 -2.90 12.63
CA ILE A 185 -8.97 -2.06 11.45
C ILE A 185 -9.56 -2.76 10.24
N GLN A 186 -10.42 -2.08 9.50
CA GLN A 186 -11.04 -2.59 8.28
C GLN A 186 -11.03 -1.53 7.20
N GLN A 187 -10.53 -1.85 6.01
CA GLN A 187 -10.72 -0.97 4.85
C GLN A 187 -12.21 -0.91 4.49
N VAL A 188 -12.70 0.29 4.21
CA VAL A 188 -14.10 0.52 3.87
C VAL A 188 -14.21 1.46 2.67
N GLN A 189 -15.19 1.21 1.84
CA GLN A 189 -15.62 2.12 0.79
C GLN A 189 -16.88 2.84 1.24
N ILE A 190 -16.92 4.15 1.06
CA ILE A 190 -18.09 4.96 1.33
C ILE A 190 -19.04 4.80 0.12
N ALA A 191 -20.25 4.31 0.35
CA ALA A 191 -21.24 4.18 -0.72
C ALA A 191 -21.68 5.58 -1.17
N GLY A 192 -21.49 5.87 -2.43
CA GLY A 192 -21.73 7.18 -3.04
C GLY A 192 -20.52 7.75 -3.80
N ASP A 193 -19.34 7.18 -3.61
CA ASP A 193 -18.11 7.56 -4.32
C ASP A 193 -17.78 6.54 -5.43
N ALA A 194 -18.74 6.28 -6.30
CA ALA A 194 -18.57 5.45 -7.49
C ALA A 194 -18.66 6.30 -8.76
#